data_99567124a194a2e104c7e0bc2db98963
#
_entry.id   99567124a194a2e104c7e0bc2db98963
#
_cell.length_a   1.000
_cell.length_b   1.000
_cell.length_c   1.000
_cell.angle_alpha   90.00
_cell.angle_beta   90.00
_cell.angle_gamma   90.00
#
_symmetry.space_group_name_H-M   'P 1'
#
loop_
_entity.id
_entity.type
_entity.pdbx_description
1 polymer ?
#
loop_
_entity_poly.entity_id
_entity_poly.type
_entity_poly.pdbx_seq_one_letter_code
_entity_poly.pdbx_strand_id
1 'polypeptide(L)'
;MKVGLIILLSESFTMDAKAQLPSRFQQVFYNTGVGIMIVDKNRKLLEVNPKFCDLLGYSREELICNSAEIIHISGDTYKEFGEKAFKQVRNKKTVNLDWPIKKKDGSKIWFRIAGDPVADEEEVLWTVVDITQRVHAHDKIEKLAAKLSKYLSPQVYESIFSGKQNVKIEAYRKKLTVFFSDIKGFTELTDRLEPEVLSSLLNSYLNEMSKIALKHGGTIDKFVGDAILIFFGDPESKGDREDANACVLMALEMRERMKYLRKLWEDQGISKPLNIRIGINTGYCNVGNFGSEDRLDYTIIGGEVNLASRLESKADSGQILISHETYALIKKQIVCEKKEEINVKGIAHKIQTYQVIETEKNKKNSFCEEYDGFSLAVDLSR
;
A
#
# COMPACT_ATOMS: atom_id res chain seq x y z
N MET A 1 -40.93 16.19 12.33
CA MET A 1 -41.77 15.01 12.03
C MET A 1 -41.32 13.72 12.74
N LYS A 2 -40.27 13.74 13.61
CA LYS A 2 -39.80 12.58 14.39
C LYS A 2 -40.56 12.37 15.70
N VAL A 3 -41.21 13.36 16.25
CA VAL A 3 -41.84 13.34 17.58
C VAL A 3 -43.23 12.67 17.61
N GLY A 4 -43.93 12.64 16.49
CA GLY A 4 -45.32 12.11 16.43
C GLY A 4 -45.43 10.57 16.32
N LEU A 5 -44.37 9.85 15.92
CA LEU A 5 -44.40 8.40 15.78
C LEU A 5 -44.13 7.68 17.11
N ILE A 6 -43.39 8.34 18.02
CA ILE A 6 -42.92 7.77 19.29
C ILE A 6 -44.03 7.77 20.34
N ILE A 7 -44.98 8.72 20.30
CA ILE A 7 -46.01 8.88 21.33
C ILE A 7 -47.14 7.84 21.22
N LEU A 8 -47.28 7.17 20.07
CA LEU A 8 -48.35 6.19 19.83
C LEU A 8 -47.96 4.73 20.06
N LEU A 9 -46.67 4.46 20.34
CA LEU A 9 -46.14 3.12 20.60
C LEU A 9 -45.98 2.82 22.10
N SER A 10 -46.37 3.76 23.00
CA SER A 10 -46.22 3.61 24.46
C SER A 10 -47.38 2.92 25.18
N GLU A 11 -48.44 2.54 24.50
CA GLU A 11 -49.49 1.72 25.08
C GLU A 11 -49.17 0.23 24.86
N SER A 12 -49.08 -0.50 25.97
CA SER A 12 -48.72 -1.92 26.10
C SER A 12 -49.32 -2.80 24.98
N PHE A 13 -48.48 -3.38 24.13
CA PHE A 13 -48.85 -4.38 23.15
C PHE A 13 -49.15 -5.73 23.84
N THR A 14 -50.33 -5.90 24.42
CA THR A 14 -50.88 -7.23 24.66
C THR A 14 -51.40 -7.80 23.35
N MET A 15 -51.47 -9.13 23.23
CA MET A 15 -51.88 -9.83 21.99
C MET A 15 -53.20 -9.39 21.38
N ASP A 16 -54.05 -8.72 22.12
CA ASP A 16 -55.36 -8.18 21.66
C ASP A 16 -55.29 -6.73 21.12
N ALA A 17 -54.19 -6.02 21.34
CA ALA A 17 -54.00 -4.64 20.82
C ALA A 17 -53.71 -4.55 19.30
N LYS A 18 -53.77 -5.67 18.57
CA LYS A 18 -53.60 -5.74 17.11
C LYS A 18 -54.64 -4.95 16.29
N ALA A 19 -55.68 -4.43 16.94
CA ALA A 19 -56.84 -3.89 16.21
C ALA A 19 -56.77 -2.40 15.88
N GLN A 20 -55.79 -1.60 16.38
CA GLN A 20 -55.89 -0.14 16.23
C GLN A 20 -54.58 0.64 16.16
N LEU A 21 -53.63 0.20 15.36
CA LEU A 21 -52.72 1.18 14.78
C LEU A 21 -53.51 2.02 13.77
N PRO A 22 -53.51 3.37 13.84
CA PRO A 22 -54.17 4.17 12.82
C PRO A 22 -53.78 3.70 11.44
N SER A 23 -54.73 3.53 10.52
CA SER A 23 -54.53 2.93 9.18
C SER A 23 -53.34 3.49 8.42
N ARG A 24 -52.99 4.73 8.74
CA ARG A 24 -51.86 5.48 8.16
C ARG A 24 -50.47 4.96 8.65
N PHE A 25 -50.35 4.62 9.93
CA PHE A 25 -49.09 4.07 10.49
C PHE A 25 -48.88 2.63 10.08
N GLN A 26 -49.95 1.84 10.00
CA GLN A 26 -49.91 0.49 9.44
C GLN A 26 -49.40 0.51 8.01
N GLN A 27 -49.92 1.43 7.16
CA GLN A 27 -49.46 1.58 5.79
C GLN A 27 -47.94 1.92 5.70
N VAL A 28 -47.44 2.79 6.58
CA VAL A 28 -46.01 3.12 6.63
C VAL A 28 -45.17 1.90 7.04
N PHE A 29 -45.59 1.18 8.08
CA PHE A 29 -44.87 0.01 8.56
C PHE A 29 -44.82 -1.12 7.52
N TYR A 30 -45.95 -1.41 6.87
CA TYR A 30 -46.05 -2.52 5.90
C TYR A 30 -45.52 -2.19 4.50
N ASN A 31 -45.55 -0.92 4.09
CA ASN A 31 -45.16 -0.53 2.73
C ASN A 31 -43.82 0.24 2.60
N THR A 32 -43.07 0.34 3.71
CA THR A 32 -41.73 0.97 3.65
C THR A 32 -40.73 0.09 2.95
N GLY A 33 -39.79 0.71 2.22
CA GLY A 33 -38.61 0.04 1.63
C GLY A 33 -37.53 -0.35 2.64
N VAL A 34 -37.73 -0.03 3.93
CA VAL A 34 -36.78 -0.30 5.02
C VAL A 34 -37.29 -1.49 5.83
N GLY A 35 -36.40 -2.44 6.16
CA GLY A 35 -36.74 -3.52 7.09
C GLY A 35 -36.86 -2.96 8.49
N ILE A 36 -37.93 -3.33 9.20
CA ILE A 36 -38.20 -2.90 10.58
C ILE A 36 -38.42 -4.13 11.45
N MET A 37 -37.78 -4.13 12.61
CA MET A 37 -38.05 -5.13 13.67
C MET A 37 -38.07 -4.45 15.02
N ILE A 38 -38.92 -5.01 15.93
CA ILE A 38 -39.00 -4.64 17.35
C ILE A 38 -38.57 -5.86 18.16
N VAL A 39 -37.73 -5.65 19.14
CA VAL A 39 -37.26 -6.69 20.05
C VAL A 39 -37.50 -6.29 21.52
N ASP A 40 -37.74 -7.29 22.39
CA ASP A 40 -37.81 -7.09 23.82
C ASP A 40 -36.42 -6.97 24.47
N LYS A 41 -36.42 -6.79 25.80
CA LYS A 41 -35.20 -6.75 26.63
C LYS A 41 -34.33 -8.00 26.55
N ASN A 42 -34.88 -9.15 26.17
CA ASN A 42 -34.21 -10.42 26.02
C ASN A 42 -33.80 -10.67 24.56
N ARG A 43 -34.00 -9.67 23.69
CA ARG A 43 -33.71 -9.74 22.26
C ARG A 43 -34.58 -10.77 21.52
N LYS A 44 -35.80 -11.01 21.99
CA LYS A 44 -36.82 -11.75 21.23
C LYS A 44 -37.52 -10.84 20.26
N LEU A 45 -37.76 -11.32 19.06
CA LEU A 45 -38.48 -10.61 18.02
C LEU A 45 -39.96 -10.52 18.35
N LEU A 46 -40.44 -9.32 18.60
CA LEU A 46 -41.85 -9.03 18.92
C LEU A 46 -42.65 -8.72 17.67
N GLU A 47 -42.07 -7.92 16.76
CA GLU A 47 -42.73 -7.53 15.51
C GLU A 47 -41.69 -7.35 14.41
N VAL A 48 -42.04 -7.70 13.15
CA VAL A 48 -41.27 -7.51 11.95
C VAL A 48 -42.17 -7.09 10.80
N ASN A 49 -41.67 -6.19 9.92
CA ASN A 49 -42.42 -5.80 8.74
C ASN A 49 -42.14 -6.73 7.54
N PRO A 50 -43.00 -6.74 6.51
CA PRO A 50 -42.79 -7.58 5.33
C PRO A 50 -41.42 -7.41 4.68
N LYS A 51 -40.92 -6.17 4.62
CA LYS A 51 -39.60 -5.89 4.04
C LYS A 51 -38.46 -6.58 4.76
N PHE A 52 -38.53 -6.68 6.09
CA PHE A 52 -37.55 -7.41 6.90
C PHE A 52 -37.58 -8.92 6.59
N CYS A 53 -38.79 -9.48 6.47
CA CYS A 53 -38.98 -10.87 6.08
C CYS A 53 -38.42 -11.17 4.69
N ASP A 54 -38.72 -10.32 3.70
CA ASP A 54 -38.23 -10.44 2.32
C ASP A 54 -36.69 -10.40 2.24
N LEU A 55 -36.07 -9.48 2.98
CA LEU A 55 -34.62 -9.33 3.00
C LEU A 55 -33.92 -10.57 3.54
N LEU A 56 -34.50 -11.24 4.52
CA LEU A 56 -33.89 -12.40 5.18
C LEU A 56 -34.40 -13.74 4.68
N GLY A 57 -35.52 -13.78 3.95
CA GLY A 57 -36.13 -15.00 3.44
C GLY A 57 -36.87 -15.83 4.48
N TYR A 58 -37.20 -15.25 5.64
CA TYR A 58 -38.03 -15.88 6.67
C TYR A 58 -39.47 -15.40 6.55
N SER A 59 -40.44 -16.29 6.91
CA SER A 59 -41.81 -15.81 7.16
C SER A 59 -41.89 -15.07 8.51
N ARG A 60 -42.94 -14.28 8.68
CA ARG A 60 -43.14 -13.56 9.93
C ARG A 60 -43.32 -14.53 11.10
N GLU A 61 -44.04 -15.63 10.88
CA GLU A 61 -44.32 -16.68 11.88
C GLU A 61 -43.05 -17.40 12.34
N GLU A 62 -42.07 -17.53 11.47
CA GLU A 62 -40.76 -18.10 11.81
C GLU A 62 -39.88 -17.18 12.64
N LEU A 63 -40.09 -15.86 12.58
CA LEU A 63 -39.29 -14.87 13.29
C LEU A 63 -39.89 -14.48 14.64
N ILE A 64 -41.20 -14.29 14.70
CA ILE A 64 -41.88 -13.80 15.91
C ILE A 64 -41.70 -14.76 17.08
N CYS A 65 -41.51 -14.23 18.27
CA CYS A 65 -41.26 -14.93 19.53
C CYS A 65 -39.96 -15.74 19.59
N ASN A 66 -39.18 -15.77 18.52
CA ASN A 66 -37.85 -16.37 18.50
C ASN A 66 -36.76 -15.37 18.94
N SER A 67 -35.62 -15.89 19.42
CA SER A 67 -34.45 -15.09 19.70
C SER A 67 -33.87 -14.48 18.39
N ALA A 68 -33.48 -13.22 18.44
CA ALA A 68 -32.76 -12.60 17.32
C ALA A 68 -31.42 -13.30 16.97
N GLU A 69 -30.97 -14.26 17.77
CA GLU A 69 -29.81 -15.10 17.47
C GLU A 69 -29.95 -15.85 16.13
N ILE A 70 -31.19 -16.21 15.75
CA ILE A 70 -31.48 -16.95 14.49
C ILE A 70 -30.95 -16.21 13.24
N ILE A 71 -30.91 -14.88 13.25
CA ILE A 71 -30.48 -14.05 12.15
C ILE A 71 -28.99 -13.67 12.25
N HIS A 72 -28.29 -14.03 13.31
CA HIS A 72 -26.85 -13.79 13.43
C HIS A 72 -26.02 -14.93 12.82
N ILE A 73 -24.82 -14.61 12.34
CA ILE A 73 -23.93 -15.58 11.70
C ILE A 73 -23.49 -16.67 12.67
N SER A 74 -23.25 -16.30 13.94
CA SER A 74 -22.85 -17.20 15.02
C SER A 74 -23.29 -16.64 16.38
N GLY A 75 -23.25 -17.47 17.43
CA GLY A 75 -23.52 -17.03 18.80
C GLY A 75 -22.53 -15.94 19.27
N ASP A 76 -21.29 -15.95 18.75
CA ASP A 76 -20.30 -14.90 19.07
C ASP A 76 -20.67 -13.56 18.44
N THR A 77 -21.10 -13.53 17.17
CA THR A 77 -21.60 -12.30 16.52
C THR A 77 -22.86 -11.78 17.19
N TYR A 78 -23.72 -12.68 17.71
CA TYR A 78 -24.89 -12.31 18.51
C TYR A 78 -24.52 -11.63 19.82
N LYS A 79 -23.53 -12.16 20.56
CA LYS A 79 -23.00 -11.57 21.80
C LYS A 79 -22.37 -10.21 21.54
N GLU A 80 -21.50 -10.14 20.54
CA GLU A 80 -20.80 -8.92 20.16
C GLU A 80 -21.77 -7.80 19.77
N PHE A 81 -22.81 -8.10 19.00
CA PHE A 81 -23.87 -7.14 18.69
C PHE A 81 -24.59 -6.66 19.96
N GLY A 82 -24.82 -7.57 20.91
CA GLY A 82 -25.41 -7.26 22.21
C GLY A 82 -24.61 -6.21 22.99
N GLU A 83 -23.30 -6.35 23.00
CA GLU A 83 -22.40 -5.43 23.70
C GLU A 83 -22.22 -4.10 22.94
N LYS A 84 -22.02 -4.16 21.64
CA LYS A 84 -21.72 -2.98 20.80
C LYS A 84 -22.94 -2.12 20.49
N ALA A 85 -24.11 -2.72 20.32
CA ALA A 85 -25.29 -2.01 19.85
C ALA A 85 -26.45 -2.06 20.86
N PHE A 86 -26.93 -3.23 21.20
CA PHE A 86 -28.14 -3.38 22.01
C PHE A 86 -28.02 -2.72 23.41
N LYS A 87 -26.88 -2.91 24.07
CA LYS A 87 -26.58 -2.26 25.36
C LYS A 87 -26.58 -0.73 25.27
N GLN A 88 -26.12 -0.17 24.15
CA GLN A 88 -26.07 1.29 23.95
C GLN A 88 -27.50 1.84 23.77
N VAL A 89 -28.35 1.18 22.99
CA VAL A 89 -29.71 1.60 22.74
C VAL A 89 -30.51 1.54 24.05
N ARG A 90 -30.35 0.49 24.86
CA ARG A 90 -30.96 0.42 26.19
C ARG A 90 -30.53 1.55 27.13
N ASN A 91 -29.35 2.08 26.94
CA ASN A 91 -28.86 3.28 27.66
C ASN A 91 -29.35 4.59 27.01
N LYS A 92 -30.43 4.54 26.24
CA LYS A 92 -31.08 5.67 25.54
C LYS A 92 -30.17 6.40 24.55
N LYS A 93 -29.23 5.67 23.92
CA LYS A 93 -28.37 6.18 22.84
C LYS A 93 -28.83 5.60 21.51
N THR A 94 -29.02 6.44 20.50
CA THR A 94 -29.22 5.99 19.12
C THR A 94 -27.96 5.32 18.62
N VAL A 95 -28.08 4.16 18.00
CA VAL A 95 -26.98 3.40 17.40
C VAL A 95 -27.16 3.35 15.89
N ASN A 96 -26.08 3.50 15.17
CA ASN A 96 -26.04 3.33 13.71
C ASN A 96 -24.73 2.61 13.34
N LEU A 97 -24.84 1.39 12.77
CA LEU A 97 -23.67 0.59 12.41
C LEU A 97 -23.97 -0.32 11.21
N ASP A 98 -22.90 -0.69 10.51
CA ASP A 98 -22.96 -1.70 9.46
C ASP A 98 -22.67 -3.08 10.07
N TRP A 99 -23.60 -4.05 9.91
CA TRP A 99 -23.49 -5.36 10.55
C TRP A 99 -23.86 -6.50 9.60
N PRO A 100 -23.10 -7.61 9.63
CA PRO A 100 -23.41 -8.78 8.84
C PRO A 100 -24.47 -9.65 9.51
N ILE A 101 -25.46 -10.04 8.74
CA ILE A 101 -26.61 -10.88 9.16
C ILE A 101 -26.65 -12.14 8.30
N LYS A 102 -27.21 -13.22 8.82
CA LYS A 102 -27.42 -14.49 8.13
C LYS A 102 -28.86 -14.59 7.65
N LYS A 103 -29.06 -14.87 6.37
CA LYS A 103 -30.36 -15.20 5.79
C LYS A 103 -30.78 -16.65 6.14
N LYS A 104 -32.05 -16.98 5.88
CA LYS A 104 -32.59 -18.33 6.04
C LYS A 104 -31.85 -19.39 5.23
N ASP A 105 -31.42 -19.07 4.02
CA ASP A 105 -30.64 -19.93 3.14
C ASP A 105 -29.17 -20.10 3.57
N GLY A 106 -28.77 -19.48 4.67
CA GLY A 106 -27.39 -19.48 5.18
C GLY A 106 -26.48 -18.43 4.55
N SER A 107 -26.92 -17.72 3.50
CA SER A 107 -26.14 -16.66 2.89
C SER A 107 -26.00 -15.43 3.79
N LYS A 108 -24.93 -14.64 3.56
CA LYS A 108 -24.65 -13.42 4.31
C LYS A 108 -25.22 -12.20 3.61
N ILE A 109 -25.87 -11.33 4.36
CA ILE A 109 -26.31 -10.00 3.94
C ILE A 109 -25.71 -8.94 4.86
N TRP A 110 -25.37 -7.79 4.33
CA TRP A 110 -24.89 -6.66 5.12
C TRP A 110 -25.98 -5.63 5.30
N PHE A 111 -26.29 -5.34 6.55
CA PHE A 111 -27.26 -4.30 6.89
C PHE A 111 -26.57 -3.08 7.49
N ARG A 112 -27.02 -1.90 7.10
CA ARG A 112 -26.94 -0.71 7.94
C ARG A 112 -28.09 -0.78 8.90
N ILE A 113 -27.76 -0.88 10.19
CA ILE A 113 -28.73 -1.05 11.27
C ILE A 113 -28.74 0.23 12.10
N ALA A 114 -29.93 0.82 12.26
CA ALA A 114 -30.13 1.89 13.22
C ALA A 114 -31.11 1.42 14.30
N GLY A 115 -30.76 1.69 15.55
CA GLY A 115 -31.55 1.30 16.72
C GLY A 115 -31.90 2.49 17.57
N ASP A 116 -33.19 2.57 17.95
CA ASP A 116 -33.74 3.58 18.85
C ASP A 116 -34.55 2.89 19.97
N PRO A 117 -34.47 3.37 21.24
CA PRO A 117 -35.34 2.86 22.30
C PRO A 117 -36.80 3.26 22.04
N VAL A 118 -37.73 2.38 22.29
CA VAL A 118 -39.13 2.72 22.30
C VAL A 118 -39.43 3.41 23.65
N ALA A 119 -40.14 4.53 23.60
CA ALA A 119 -40.43 5.31 24.82
C ALA A 119 -41.19 4.50 25.85
N ASP A 120 -40.71 4.57 27.11
CA ASP A 120 -41.30 3.96 28.31
C ASP A 120 -41.38 2.43 28.35
N GLU A 121 -40.87 1.72 27.36
CA GLU A 121 -40.83 0.26 27.30
C GLU A 121 -39.39 -0.28 27.19
N GLU A 122 -39.18 -1.50 27.70
CA GLU A 122 -37.89 -2.20 27.57
C GLU A 122 -37.71 -2.80 26.17
N GLU A 123 -38.22 -2.11 25.13
CA GLU A 123 -38.23 -2.52 23.74
C GLU A 123 -37.29 -1.68 22.92
N VAL A 124 -36.78 -2.24 21.83
CA VAL A 124 -35.87 -1.55 20.87
C VAL A 124 -36.44 -1.71 19.48
N LEU A 125 -36.62 -0.58 18.82
CA LEU A 125 -36.93 -0.49 17.40
C LEU A 125 -35.61 -0.51 16.59
N TRP A 126 -35.50 -1.45 15.68
CA TRP A 126 -34.42 -1.52 14.73
C TRP A 126 -34.90 -1.29 13.31
N THR A 127 -34.21 -0.43 12.58
CA THR A 127 -34.38 -0.25 11.14
C THR A 127 -33.18 -0.77 10.41
N VAL A 128 -33.38 -1.48 9.31
CA VAL A 128 -32.30 -2.09 8.52
C VAL A 128 -32.41 -1.75 7.05
N VAL A 129 -31.30 -1.42 6.45
CA VAL A 129 -31.16 -1.16 5.03
C VAL A 129 -30.08 -2.10 4.47
N ASP A 130 -30.40 -2.81 3.38
CA ASP A 130 -29.44 -3.66 2.69
C ASP A 130 -28.36 -2.82 2.02
N ILE A 131 -27.14 -3.01 2.44
CA ILE A 131 -25.94 -2.36 1.90
C ILE A 131 -24.96 -3.36 1.27
N THR A 132 -25.39 -4.59 1.01
CA THR A 132 -24.54 -5.69 0.54
C THR A 132 -23.83 -5.33 -0.77
N GLN A 133 -24.57 -4.75 -1.72
CA GLN A 133 -23.97 -4.31 -3.00
C GLN A 133 -22.90 -3.24 -2.78
N ARG A 134 -23.13 -2.29 -1.87
CA ARG A 134 -22.17 -1.24 -1.54
C ARG A 134 -20.90 -1.81 -0.91
N VAL A 135 -21.04 -2.74 0.06
CA VAL A 135 -19.90 -3.40 0.71
C VAL A 135 -19.11 -4.21 -0.32
N HIS A 136 -19.78 -5.01 -1.14
CA HIS A 136 -19.10 -5.81 -2.17
C HIS A 136 -18.41 -4.92 -3.24
N ALA A 137 -19.01 -3.80 -3.63
CA ALA A 137 -18.39 -2.85 -4.55
C ALA A 137 -17.13 -2.22 -3.93
N HIS A 138 -17.20 -1.83 -2.67
CA HIS A 138 -16.07 -1.28 -1.93
C HIS A 138 -14.92 -2.30 -1.83
N ASP A 139 -15.20 -3.51 -1.37
CA ASP A 139 -14.23 -4.61 -1.29
C ASP A 139 -13.59 -4.91 -2.66
N LYS A 140 -14.38 -4.85 -3.73
CA LYS A 140 -13.88 -5.06 -5.08
C LYS A 140 -12.92 -3.95 -5.51
N ILE A 141 -13.27 -2.70 -5.23
CA ILE A 141 -12.41 -1.54 -5.51
C ILE A 141 -11.11 -1.65 -4.72
N GLU A 142 -11.16 -1.94 -3.42
CA GLU A 142 -9.97 -2.13 -2.58
C GLU A 142 -9.06 -3.24 -3.11
N LYS A 143 -9.63 -4.40 -3.46
CA LYS A 143 -8.88 -5.51 -4.03
C LYS A 143 -8.25 -5.18 -5.38
N LEU A 144 -8.93 -4.41 -6.23
CA LEU A 144 -8.38 -3.94 -7.51
C LEU A 144 -7.27 -2.93 -7.26
N ALA A 145 -7.47 -1.96 -6.38
CA ALA A 145 -6.46 -0.98 -5.99
C ALA A 145 -5.20 -1.66 -5.45
N ALA A 146 -5.35 -2.64 -4.55
CA ALA A 146 -4.24 -3.44 -4.01
C ALA A 146 -3.52 -4.30 -5.07
N LYS A 147 -4.19 -4.71 -6.15
CA LYS A 147 -3.53 -5.36 -7.29
C LYS A 147 -2.77 -4.36 -8.15
N LEU A 148 -3.37 -3.21 -8.44
CA LEU A 148 -2.76 -2.15 -9.26
C LEU A 148 -1.54 -1.54 -8.56
N SER A 149 -1.53 -1.45 -7.23
CA SER A 149 -0.39 -0.92 -6.47
C SER A 149 0.91 -1.71 -6.69
N LYS A 150 0.84 -2.97 -7.16
CA LYS A 150 2.02 -3.78 -7.49
C LYS A 150 2.68 -3.40 -8.81
N TYR A 151 2.00 -2.64 -9.67
CA TYR A 151 2.50 -2.18 -10.98
C TYR A 151 2.98 -0.73 -10.96
N LEU A 152 2.79 -0.02 -9.84
CA LEU A 152 3.24 1.35 -9.62
C LEU A 152 4.24 1.37 -8.47
N SER A 153 5.15 2.35 -8.45
CA SER A 153 5.92 2.58 -7.23
C SER A 153 4.98 3.03 -6.10
N PRO A 154 5.21 2.61 -4.84
CA PRO A 154 4.35 2.98 -3.72
C PRO A 154 4.13 4.49 -3.59
N GLN A 155 5.16 5.30 -3.82
CA GLN A 155 5.09 6.75 -3.74
C GLN A 155 4.17 7.35 -4.81
N VAL A 156 4.23 6.82 -6.04
CA VAL A 156 3.35 7.23 -7.16
C VAL A 156 1.92 6.79 -6.88
N TYR A 157 1.73 5.56 -6.40
CA TYR A 157 0.42 5.05 -5.99
C TYR A 157 -0.24 5.95 -4.93
N GLU A 158 0.47 6.23 -3.83
CA GLU A 158 -0.04 7.10 -2.76
C GLU A 158 -0.34 8.51 -3.25
N SER A 159 0.50 9.06 -4.11
CA SER A 159 0.31 10.40 -4.67
C SER A 159 -0.95 10.51 -5.53
N ILE A 160 -1.24 9.49 -6.35
CA ILE A 160 -2.45 9.41 -7.19
C ILE A 160 -3.69 9.21 -6.31
N PHE A 161 -3.69 8.22 -5.40
CA PHE A 161 -4.86 7.86 -4.59
C PHE A 161 -5.17 8.86 -3.48
N SER A 162 -4.17 9.64 -3.01
CA SER A 162 -4.41 10.76 -2.09
C SER A 162 -4.92 12.02 -2.78
N GLY A 163 -5.02 12.01 -4.12
CA GLY A 163 -5.44 13.16 -4.91
C GLY A 163 -4.39 14.29 -5.02
N LYS A 164 -3.15 14.04 -4.58
CA LYS A 164 -2.06 15.00 -4.70
C LYS A 164 -1.59 15.19 -6.14
N GLN A 165 -1.71 14.15 -6.96
CA GLN A 165 -1.38 14.19 -8.39
C GLN A 165 -2.59 13.86 -9.24
N ASN A 166 -2.77 14.62 -10.32
CA ASN A 166 -3.76 14.33 -11.35
C ASN A 166 -3.16 13.35 -12.37
N VAL A 167 -3.96 12.38 -12.81
CA VAL A 167 -3.60 11.46 -13.90
C VAL A 167 -3.82 12.19 -15.24
N LYS A 168 -2.93 13.15 -15.55
CA LYS A 168 -2.91 13.90 -16.80
C LYS A 168 -1.51 13.83 -17.39
N ILE A 169 -1.41 14.01 -18.72
CA ILE A 169 -0.12 14.19 -19.40
C ILE A 169 0.42 15.55 -18.96
N GLU A 170 1.28 15.52 -17.95
CA GLU A 170 1.87 16.74 -17.37
C GLU A 170 3.25 16.37 -16.84
N ALA A 171 4.24 17.19 -17.15
CA ALA A 171 5.60 17.03 -16.67
C ALA A 171 6.18 18.39 -16.28
N TYR A 172 7.06 18.40 -15.31
CA TYR A 172 7.71 19.61 -14.83
C TYR A 172 9.21 19.36 -14.61
N ARG A 173 9.98 20.44 -14.66
CA ARG A 173 11.43 20.40 -14.49
C ARG A 173 11.77 20.45 -13.01
N LYS A 174 12.52 19.44 -12.54
CA LYS A 174 12.96 19.33 -11.14
C LYS A 174 14.39 18.80 -11.08
N LYS A 175 15.14 19.21 -10.07
CA LYS A 175 16.45 18.66 -9.80
C LYS A 175 16.29 17.36 -9.03
N LEU A 176 16.82 16.27 -9.59
CA LEU A 176 16.69 14.92 -9.08
C LEU A 176 18.05 14.24 -8.98
N THR A 177 18.17 13.29 -8.06
CA THR A 177 19.29 12.36 -8.07
C THR A 177 18.84 11.06 -8.71
N VAL A 178 19.49 10.69 -9.81
CA VAL A 178 19.15 9.55 -10.66
C VAL A 178 20.15 8.43 -10.41
N PHE A 179 19.65 7.24 -10.24
CA PHE A 179 20.40 6.01 -10.01
C PHE A 179 20.08 4.99 -11.09
N PHE A 180 21.13 4.42 -11.67
CA PHE A 180 21.07 3.23 -12.52
C PHE A 180 21.91 2.12 -11.92
N SER A 181 21.41 0.90 -11.96
CA SER A 181 22.22 -0.30 -11.70
C SER A 181 21.94 -1.38 -12.72
N ASP A 182 22.92 -2.24 -12.94
CA ASP A 182 22.87 -3.38 -13.86
C ASP A 182 23.73 -4.52 -13.32
N ILE A 183 23.38 -5.77 -13.62
CA ILE A 183 24.17 -6.94 -13.23
C ILE A 183 25.22 -7.22 -14.31
N LYS A 184 26.48 -7.09 -13.98
CA LYS A 184 27.56 -7.33 -14.95
C LYS A 184 27.58 -8.78 -15.42
N GLY A 185 27.46 -8.98 -16.75
CA GLY A 185 27.48 -10.28 -17.39
C GLY A 185 26.18 -11.07 -17.31
N PHE A 186 25.06 -10.39 -16.99
CA PHE A 186 23.73 -11.01 -16.94
C PHE A 186 23.31 -11.61 -18.27
N THR A 187 23.55 -10.93 -19.40
CA THR A 187 23.25 -11.44 -20.75
C THR A 187 23.93 -12.78 -21.05
N GLU A 188 25.19 -12.97 -20.64
CA GLU A 188 25.87 -14.27 -20.78
C GLU A 188 25.25 -15.36 -19.88
N LEU A 189 24.65 -14.96 -18.78
CA LEU A 189 23.99 -15.87 -17.84
C LEU A 189 22.65 -16.34 -18.38
N THR A 190 21.91 -15.46 -19.07
CA THR A 190 20.60 -15.79 -19.67
C THR A 190 20.71 -16.93 -20.71
N ASP A 191 21.84 -17.02 -21.41
CA ASP A 191 22.07 -18.08 -22.41
C ASP A 191 22.43 -19.44 -21.78
N ARG A 192 22.74 -19.49 -20.48
CA ARG A 192 23.24 -20.69 -19.80
C ARG A 192 22.31 -21.30 -18.78
N LEU A 193 21.39 -20.51 -18.25
CA LEU A 193 20.47 -20.94 -17.19
C LEU A 193 19.11 -21.34 -17.77
N GLU A 194 18.52 -22.34 -17.16
CA GLU A 194 17.12 -22.67 -17.41
C GLU A 194 16.21 -21.48 -17.06
N PRO A 195 15.13 -21.21 -17.84
CA PRO A 195 14.27 -20.03 -17.66
C PRO A 195 13.70 -19.88 -16.24
N GLU A 196 13.38 -20.99 -15.57
CA GLU A 196 12.84 -21.00 -14.21
C GLU A 196 13.89 -20.54 -13.19
N VAL A 197 15.13 -21.01 -13.33
CA VAL A 197 16.25 -20.64 -12.46
C VAL A 197 16.59 -19.16 -12.66
N LEU A 198 16.65 -18.73 -13.92
CA LEU A 198 16.90 -17.33 -14.28
C LEU A 198 15.84 -16.41 -13.69
N SER A 199 14.55 -16.77 -13.85
CA SER A 199 13.42 -15.99 -13.31
C SER A 199 13.45 -15.92 -11.78
N SER A 200 13.79 -17.01 -11.10
CA SER A 200 13.92 -17.06 -9.64
C SER A 200 15.05 -16.16 -9.15
N LEU A 201 16.22 -16.22 -9.81
CA LEU A 201 17.38 -15.39 -9.52
C LEU A 201 17.06 -13.91 -9.70
N LEU A 202 16.50 -13.53 -10.86
CA LEU A 202 16.16 -12.15 -11.17
C LEU A 202 15.12 -11.60 -10.19
N ASN A 203 14.06 -12.35 -9.90
CA ASN A 203 13.03 -11.94 -8.96
C ASN A 203 13.57 -11.79 -7.53
N SER A 204 14.49 -12.67 -7.09
CA SER A 204 15.14 -12.52 -5.78
C SER A 204 15.99 -11.25 -5.70
N TYR A 205 16.74 -10.96 -6.74
CA TYR A 205 17.51 -9.72 -6.89
C TYR A 205 16.64 -8.48 -6.86
N LEU A 206 15.67 -8.39 -7.78
CA LEU A 206 14.79 -7.23 -7.89
C LEU A 206 14.00 -6.98 -6.58
N ASN A 207 13.56 -8.04 -5.91
CA ASN A 207 12.84 -7.94 -4.65
C ASN A 207 13.72 -7.35 -3.53
N GLU A 208 14.97 -7.82 -3.39
CA GLU A 208 15.89 -7.29 -2.38
C GLU A 208 16.30 -5.84 -2.67
N MET A 209 16.62 -5.52 -3.95
CA MET A 209 16.96 -4.16 -4.35
C MET A 209 15.79 -3.18 -4.16
N SER A 210 14.56 -3.62 -4.48
CA SER A 210 13.35 -2.81 -4.29
C SER A 210 13.09 -2.50 -2.81
N LYS A 211 13.25 -3.48 -1.91
CA LYS A 211 13.12 -3.25 -0.46
C LYS A 211 14.10 -2.19 0.04
N ILE A 212 15.35 -2.26 -0.43
CA ILE A 212 16.37 -1.27 -0.07
C ILE A 212 16.01 0.10 -0.64
N ALA A 213 15.58 0.17 -1.91
CA ALA A 213 15.17 1.43 -2.54
C ALA A 213 14.06 2.13 -1.76
N LEU A 214 13.01 1.40 -1.43
CA LEU A 214 11.86 1.93 -0.67
C LEU A 214 12.25 2.34 0.76
N LYS A 215 13.10 1.57 1.43
CA LYS A 215 13.64 1.89 2.77
C LYS A 215 14.35 3.25 2.80
N HIS A 216 15.08 3.60 1.74
CA HIS A 216 15.78 4.87 1.61
C HIS A 216 14.95 6.01 1.02
N GLY A 217 13.71 5.74 0.61
CA GLY A 217 12.79 6.72 0.01
C GLY A 217 13.00 6.95 -1.48
N GLY A 218 13.64 6.00 -2.17
CA GLY A 218 13.82 6.03 -3.62
C GLY A 218 12.53 5.71 -4.37
N THR A 219 12.23 6.46 -5.41
CA THR A 219 11.13 6.18 -6.35
C THR A 219 11.64 5.26 -7.45
N ILE A 220 11.13 4.03 -7.48
CA ILE A 220 11.47 3.07 -8.54
C ILE A 220 10.70 3.47 -9.79
N ASP A 221 11.41 3.86 -10.84
CA ASP A 221 10.82 4.18 -12.15
C ASP A 221 10.42 2.88 -12.87
N LYS A 222 11.41 2.09 -13.23
CA LYS A 222 11.21 0.84 -13.96
C LYS A 222 12.38 -0.12 -13.85
N PHE A 223 12.08 -1.37 -14.18
CA PHE A 223 13.06 -2.40 -14.44
C PHE A 223 13.22 -2.57 -15.95
N VAL A 224 14.45 -2.68 -16.44
CA VAL A 224 14.76 -2.94 -17.84
C VAL A 224 15.67 -4.17 -17.90
N GLY A 225 15.05 -5.35 -17.96
CA GLY A 225 15.78 -6.59 -17.75
C GLY A 225 16.26 -6.70 -16.29
N ASP A 226 17.56 -6.78 -16.09
CA ASP A 226 18.23 -6.76 -14.80
C ASP A 226 18.62 -5.35 -14.33
N ALA A 227 18.50 -4.35 -15.20
CA ALA A 227 18.76 -2.96 -14.86
C ALA A 227 17.62 -2.34 -14.06
N ILE A 228 17.97 -1.49 -13.10
CA ILE A 228 17.01 -0.76 -12.25
C ILE A 228 17.25 0.73 -12.40
N LEU A 229 16.19 1.47 -12.73
CA LEU A 229 16.16 2.93 -12.70
C LEU A 229 15.40 3.40 -11.45
N ILE A 230 16.07 4.19 -10.63
CA ILE A 230 15.51 4.80 -9.42
C ILE A 230 15.85 6.29 -9.43
N PHE A 231 14.98 7.11 -8.87
CA PHE A 231 15.28 8.52 -8.64
C PHE A 231 14.84 8.97 -7.26
N PHE A 232 15.46 10.06 -6.78
CA PHE A 232 15.16 10.74 -5.53
C PHE A 232 14.84 12.19 -5.80
N GLY A 233 13.93 12.75 -4.97
CA GLY A 233 13.52 14.13 -5.08
C GLY A 233 12.11 14.31 -5.62
N ASP A 234 11.42 13.24 -6.02
CA ASP A 234 10.04 13.26 -6.48
C ASP A 234 9.36 11.89 -6.32
N PRO A 235 8.06 11.79 -6.01
CA PRO A 235 7.12 12.86 -5.66
C PRO A 235 7.45 13.55 -4.31
N GLU A 236 8.22 12.91 -3.45
CA GLU A 236 8.67 13.46 -2.17
C GLU A 236 10.14 13.86 -2.25
N SER A 237 10.50 14.96 -1.58
CA SER A 237 11.89 15.44 -1.48
C SER A 237 12.17 15.92 -0.06
N LYS A 238 13.38 15.62 0.40
CA LYS A 238 13.95 16.15 1.66
C LYS A 238 14.96 17.27 1.39
N GLY A 239 15.15 17.62 0.13
CA GLY A 239 16.15 18.56 -0.38
C GLY A 239 17.27 17.89 -1.13
N ASP A 240 17.88 18.60 -2.08
CA ASP A 240 18.88 18.06 -3.05
C ASP A 240 20.00 17.27 -2.36
N ARG A 241 20.49 17.76 -1.21
CA ARG A 241 21.60 17.14 -0.48
C ARG A 241 21.18 15.86 0.20
N GLU A 242 20.06 15.90 0.87
CA GLU A 242 19.49 14.78 1.61
C GLU A 242 19.06 13.65 0.65
N ASP A 243 18.48 14.01 -0.49
CA ASP A 243 18.08 13.09 -1.56
C ASP A 243 19.31 12.43 -2.20
N ALA A 244 20.37 13.19 -2.49
CA ALA A 244 21.63 12.64 -3.01
C ALA A 244 22.33 11.72 -1.99
N ASN A 245 22.35 12.10 -0.70
CA ASN A 245 22.89 11.24 0.37
C ASN A 245 22.10 9.94 0.49
N ALA A 246 20.76 10.01 0.51
CA ALA A 246 19.89 8.84 0.60
C ALA A 246 20.12 7.89 -0.58
N CYS A 247 20.27 8.42 -1.79
CA CYS A 247 20.58 7.66 -3.00
C CYS A 247 21.93 6.91 -2.88
N VAL A 248 22.97 7.59 -2.41
CA VAL A 248 24.29 6.95 -2.28
C VAL A 248 24.33 5.93 -1.13
N LEU A 249 23.66 6.20 -0.01
CA LEU A 249 23.52 5.22 1.08
C LEU A 249 22.73 3.99 0.63
N MET A 250 21.68 4.16 -0.15
CA MET A 250 20.96 3.07 -0.82
C MET A 250 21.90 2.23 -1.68
N ALA A 251 22.72 2.88 -2.53
CA ALA A 251 23.67 2.21 -3.40
C ALA A 251 24.70 1.39 -2.61
N LEU A 252 25.21 1.93 -1.50
CA LEU A 252 26.11 1.21 -0.60
C LEU A 252 25.44 -0.01 0.03
N GLU A 253 24.22 0.12 0.52
CA GLU A 253 23.47 -1.00 1.10
C GLU A 253 23.15 -2.07 0.04
N MET A 254 22.81 -1.69 -1.19
CA MET A 254 22.60 -2.61 -2.31
C MET A 254 23.90 -3.38 -2.63
N ARG A 255 25.04 -2.70 -2.68
CA ARG A 255 26.34 -3.34 -2.89
C ARG A 255 26.66 -4.37 -1.81
N GLU A 256 26.41 -4.08 -0.56
CA GLU A 256 26.58 -5.04 0.55
C GLU A 256 25.58 -6.21 0.46
N ARG A 257 24.32 -5.95 0.11
CA ARG A 257 23.31 -6.99 -0.06
C ARG A 257 23.66 -7.98 -1.15
N MET A 258 24.38 -7.55 -2.20
CA MET A 258 24.86 -8.43 -3.25
C MET A 258 25.82 -9.51 -2.73
N LYS A 259 26.59 -9.25 -1.67
CA LYS A 259 27.46 -10.28 -1.03
C LYS A 259 26.62 -11.43 -0.46
N TYR A 260 25.48 -11.10 0.17
CA TYR A 260 24.53 -12.09 0.69
C TYR A 260 23.85 -12.87 -0.45
N LEU A 261 23.35 -12.18 -1.47
CA LEU A 261 22.70 -12.82 -2.60
C LEU A 261 23.64 -13.77 -3.36
N ARG A 262 24.91 -13.40 -3.54
CA ARG A 262 25.91 -14.28 -4.16
C ARG A 262 26.04 -15.59 -3.41
N LYS A 263 26.17 -15.57 -2.09
CA LYS A 263 26.25 -16.76 -1.27
C LYS A 263 25.00 -17.65 -1.42
N LEU A 264 23.81 -17.03 -1.41
CA LEU A 264 22.56 -17.74 -1.62
C LEU A 264 22.51 -18.43 -2.99
N TRP A 265 23.00 -17.77 -4.05
CA TRP A 265 23.00 -18.30 -5.41
C TRP A 265 24.07 -19.37 -5.61
N GLU A 266 25.22 -19.25 -4.94
CA GLU A 266 26.25 -20.30 -4.90
C GLU A 266 25.68 -21.59 -4.29
N ASP A 267 24.91 -21.48 -3.19
CA ASP A 267 24.23 -22.62 -2.56
C ASP A 267 23.17 -23.26 -3.48
N GLN A 268 22.67 -22.49 -4.47
CA GLN A 268 21.74 -22.95 -5.53
C GLN A 268 22.44 -23.49 -6.79
N GLY A 269 23.78 -23.57 -6.77
CA GLY A 269 24.57 -24.09 -7.88
C GLY A 269 24.98 -23.06 -8.95
N ILE A 270 24.76 -21.77 -8.69
CA ILE A 270 25.21 -20.71 -9.60
C ILE A 270 26.63 -20.32 -9.25
N SER A 271 27.58 -20.91 -9.93
CA SER A 271 29.01 -20.77 -9.63
C SER A 271 29.65 -19.44 -10.04
N LYS A 272 29.02 -18.67 -10.96
CA LYS A 272 29.55 -17.39 -11.40
C LYS A 272 29.14 -16.27 -10.43
N PRO A 273 30.09 -15.57 -9.78
CA PRO A 273 29.75 -14.47 -8.88
C PRO A 273 29.16 -13.29 -9.66
N LEU A 274 27.92 -12.95 -9.36
CA LEU A 274 27.24 -11.80 -9.95
C LEU A 274 27.49 -10.56 -9.09
N ASN A 275 27.82 -9.46 -9.74
CA ASN A 275 27.96 -8.15 -9.12
C ASN A 275 27.19 -7.11 -9.90
N ILE A 276 26.69 -6.12 -9.19
CA ILE A 276 26.10 -4.93 -9.80
C ILE A 276 27.18 -3.89 -10.07
N ARG A 277 26.94 -3.07 -11.08
CA ARG A 277 27.61 -1.79 -11.33
C ARG A 277 26.57 -0.70 -11.20
N ILE A 278 26.97 0.45 -10.68
CA ILE A 278 26.05 1.53 -10.32
C ILE A 278 26.56 2.85 -10.84
N GLY A 279 25.67 3.63 -11.46
CA GLY A 279 25.90 5.00 -11.88
C GLY A 279 24.90 5.95 -11.21
N ILE A 280 25.39 7.06 -10.63
CA ILE A 280 24.53 8.06 -9.98
C ILE A 280 24.88 9.45 -10.48
N ASN A 281 23.86 10.21 -10.85
CA ASN A 281 24.00 11.60 -11.26
C ASN A 281 22.90 12.47 -10.66
N THR A 282 23.22 13.73 -10.35
CA THR A 282 22.25 14.71 -9.85
C THR A 282 22.14 15.88 -10.81
N GLY A 283 20.93 16.17 -11.27
CA GLY A 283 20.70 17.28 -12.20
C GLY A 283 19.23 17.51 -12.52
N TYR A 284 18.96 18.45 -13.41
CA TYR A 284 17.59 18.81 -13.79
C TYR A 284 17.01 17.86 -14.82
N CYS A 285 15.98 17.11 -14.40
CA CYS A 285 15.19 16.24 -15.25
C CYS A 285 13.77 16.80 -15.44
N ASN A 286 13.08 16.36 -16.48
CA ASN A 286 11.64 16.48 -16.56
C ASN A 286 11.04 15.24 -15.92
N VAL A 287 10.17 15.42 -14.92
CA VAL A 287 9.48 14.36 -14.19
C VAL A 287 7.97 14.54 -14.33
N GLY A 288 7.24 13.46 -14.46
CA GLY A 288 5.78 13.47 -14.56
C GLY A 288 5.23 12.34 -15.41
N ASN A 289 4.00 12.51 -15.87
CA ASN A 289 3.30 11.54 -16.69
C ASN A 289 3.63 11.75 -18.17
N PHE A 290 4.23 10.74 -18.79
CA PHE A 290 4.56 10.72 -20.21
C PHE A 290 3.83 9.56 -20.89
N GLY A 291 3.37 9.75 -22.12
CA GLY A 291 2.73 8.70 -22.90
C GLY A 291 1.60 9.18 -23.79
N SER A 292 0.59 8.36 -23.94
CA SER A 292 -0.63 8.62 -24.68
C SER A 292 -1.84 8.71 -23.75
N GLU A 293 -3.01 9.05 -24.32
CA GLU A 293 -4.28 9.02 -23.56
C GLU A 293 -4.60 7.64 -22.96
N ASP A 294 -4.18 6.56 -23.65
CA ASP A 294 -4.46 5.18 -23.23
C ASP A 294 -3.38 4.57 -22.32
N ARG A 295 -2.16 5.15 -22.32
CA ARG A 295 -1.03 4.62 -21.56
C ARG A 295 -0.11 5.74 -21.06
N LEU A 296 -0.01 5.86 -19.76
CA LEU A 296 0.85 6.82 -19.08
C LEU A 296 1.89 6.09 -18.22
N ASP A 297 3.14 6.54 -18.31
CA ASP A 297 4.21 6.14 -17.42
C ASP A 297 4.64 7.37 -16.60
N TYR A 298 4.63 7.25 -15.28
CA TYR A 298 5.25 8.25 -14.43
C TYR A 298 6.75 7.98 -14.41
N THR A 299 7.51 8.87 -15.03
CA THR A 299 8.92 8.63 -15.30
C THR A 299 9.72 9.94 -15.37
N ILE A 300 11.03 9.81 -15.50
CA ILE A 300 11.96 10.91 -15.66
C ILE A 300 12.61 10.89 -17.05
N ILE A 301 12.74 12.06 -17.67
CA ILE A 301 13.38 12.23 -18.98
C ILE A 301 14.39 13.39 -18.93
N GLY A 302 15.55 13.19 -19.55
CA GLY A 302 16.54 14.27 -19.68
C GLY A 302 17.96 13.78 -19.92
N GLY A 303 18.86 14.71 -20.25
CA GLY A 303 20.28 14.44 -20.42
C GLY A 303 20.95 13.88 -19.17
N GLU A 304 20.47 14.29 -17.99
CA GLU A 304 20.96 13.86 -16.69
C GLU A 304 20.64 12.39 -16.39
N VAL A 305 19.50 11.89 -16.89
CA VAL A 305 19.14 10.47 -16.82
C VAL A 305 20.10 9.64 -17.67
N ASN A 306 20.40 10.11 -18.88
CA ASN A 306 21.37 9.46 -19.78
C ASN A 306 22.77 9.47 -19.18
N LEU A 307 23.16 10.54 -18.47
CA LEU A 307 24.45 10.62 -17.81
C LEU A 307 24.57 9.56 -16.70
N ALA A 308 23.56 9.37 -15.88
CA ALA A 308 23.55 8.33 -14.84
C ALA A 308 23.71 6.91 -15.45
N SER A 309 23.02 6.62 -16.54
CA SER A 309 23.16 5.36 -17.28
C SER A 309 24.58 5.19 -17.87
N ARG A 310 25.20 6.28 -18.34
CA ARG A 310 26.59 6.23 -18.86
C ARG A 310 27.62 6.00 -17.75
N LEU A 311 27.41 6.58 -16.58
CA LEU A 311 28.23 6.32 -15.39
C LEU A 311 28.13 4.85 -14.99
N GLU A 312 26.93 4.28 -14.96
CA GLU A 312 26.71 2.85 -14.70
C GLU A 312 27.48 2.00 -15.70
N SER A 313 27.35 2.25 -17.01
CA SER A 313 28.03 1.48 -18.06
C SER A 313 29.57 1.57 -18.01
N LYS A 314 30.13 2.63 -17.44
CA LYS A 314 31.56 2.84 -17.24
C LYS A 314 32.10 2.29 -15.93
N ALA A 315 31.20 2.01 -14.97
CA ALA A 315 31.57 1.46 -13.67
C ALA A 315 32.08 0.00 -13.82
N ASP A 316 33.07 -0.35 -13.02
CA ASP A 316 33.53 -1.71 -12.89
C ASP A 316 32.60 -2.55 -12.05
N SER A 317 32.80 -3.86 -12.05
CA SER A 317 32.05 -4.81 -11.26
C SER A 317 32.15 -4.47 -9.76
N GLY A 318 31.00 -4.23 -9.09
CA GLY A 318 30.94 -3.82 -7.69
C GLY A 318 31.21 -2.34 -7.43
N GLN A 319 31.45 -1.55 -8.48
CA GLN A 319 31.75 -0.12 -8.36
C GLN A 319 30.49 0.73 -8.37
N ILE A 320 30.52 1.82 -7.58
CA ILE A 320 29.53 2.90 -7.59
C ILE A 320 30.24 4.14 -8.14
N LEU A 321 29.87 4.57 -9.33
CA LEU A 321 30.44 5.72 -10.01
C LEU A 321 29.48 6.88 -10.02
N ILE A 322 29.94 8.07 -9.62
CA ILE A 322 29.10 9.27 -9.50
C ILE A 322 29.65 10.46 -10.25
N SER A 323 28.78 11.38 -10.65
CA SER A 323 29.20 12.66 -11.25
C SER A 323 29.76 13.63 -10.22
N HIS A 324 30.40 14.71 -10.71
CA HIS A 324 30.84 15.82 -9.85
C HIS A 324 29.71 16.51 -9.12
N GLU A 325 28.57 16.67 -9.75
CA GLU A 325 27.36 17.28 -9.18
C GLU A 325 26.86 16.50 -7.96
N THR A 326 26.80 15.16 -8.07
CA THR A 326 26.45 14.28 -6.94
C THR A 326 27.52 14.36 -5.85
N TYR A 327 28.83 14.27 -6.22
CA TYR A 327 29.94 14.36 -5.28
C TYR A 327 29.92 15.66 -4.47
N ALA A 328 29.65 16.80 -5.10
CA ALA A 328 29.60 18.11 -4.43
C ALA A 328 28.56 18.16 -3.30
N LEU A 329 27.46 17.42 -3.44
CA LEU A 329 26.39 17.34 -2.42
C LEU A 329 26.76 16.43 -1.24
N ILE A 330 27.48 15.31 -1.50
CA ILE A 330 27.68 14.25 -0.49
C ILE A 330 29.05 14.21 0.16
N LYS A 331 30.05 14.95 -0.36
CA LYS A 331 31.48 14.88 0.03
C LYS A 331 31.79 15.05 1.52
N LYS A 332 30.84 15.54 2.32
CA LYS A 332 31.02 15.69 3.79
C LYS A 332 30.66 14.42 4.57
N GLN A 333 29.93 13.50 3.96
CA GLN A 333 29.41 12.30 4.63
C GLN A 333 29.91 10.99 4.00
N ILE A 334 30.36 11.05 2.76
CA ILE A 334 30.75 9.89 1.95
C ILE A 334 32.18 10.06 1.48
N VAL A 335 32.98 9.03 1.69
CA VAL A 335 34.36 8.93 1.19
C VAL A 335 34.32 8.55 -0.28
N CYS A 336 34.91 9.39 -1.11
CA CYS A 336 34.97 9.16 -2.55
C CYS A 336 36.41 9.32 -3.06
N GLU A 337 36.77 8.50 -4.02
CA GLU A 337 38.02 8.58 -4.76
C GLU A 337 37.79 9.24 -6.12
N LYS A 338 38.65 10.21 -6.49
CA LYS A 338 38.57 10.84 -7.80
C LYS A 338 39.03 9.86 -8.88
N LYS A 339 38.21 9.69 -9.94
CA LYS A 339 38.51 8.84 -11.10
C LYS A 339 38.74 9.71 -12.35
N GLU A 340 39.01 9.04 -13.47
CA GLU A 340 39.23 9.70 -14.74
C GLU A 340 37.98 10.43 -15.24
N GLU A 341 38.22 11.46 -16.03
CA GLU A 341 37.16 12.14 -16.76
C GLU A 341 36.65 11.27 -17.90
N ILE A 342 35.34 11.22 -18.06
CA ILE A 342 34.72 10.46 -19.15
C ILE A 342 34.11 11.39 -20.21
N ASN A 343 34.20 10.96 -21.47
CA ASN A 343 33.46 11.57 -22.56
C ASN A 343 32.09 10.92 -22.66
N VAL A 344 31.03 11.72 -22.67
CA VAL A 344 29.64 11.25 -22.80
C VAL A 344 29.07 11.78 -24.11
N LYS A 345 28.52 10.89 -24.94
CA LYS A 345 27.93 11.28 -26.23
C LYS A 345 26.78 12.25 -25.98
N GLY A 346 26.84 13.42 -26.61
CA GLY A 346 25.84 14.48 -26.47
C GLY A 346 26.15 15.53 -25.39
N ILE A 347 27.29 15.40 -24.66
CA ILE A 347 27.78 16.40 -23.71
C ILE A 347 29.12 16.93 -24.27
N ALA A 348 29.22 18.26 -24.44
CA ALA A 348 30.35 18.88 -25.11
C ALA A 348 31.66 18.89 -24.26
N HIS A 349 31.55 18.70 -22.96
CA HIS A 349 32.69 18.71 -22.03
C HIS A 349 32.85 17.35 -21.35
N LYS A 350 34.09 17.07 -20.93
CA LYS A 350 34.35 15.86 -20.14
C LYS A 350 33.73 15.97 -18.76
N ILE A 351 33.21 14.86 -18.28
CA ILE A 351 32.59 14.75 -16.96
C ILE A 351 33.60 14.17 -15.98
N GLN A 352 33.90 14.90 -14.90
CA GLN A 352 34.71 14.39 -13.80
C GLN A 352 33.92 13.37 -13.01
N THR A 353 34.50 12.19 -12.80
CA THR A 353 33.83 11.10 -12.07
C THR A 353 34.53 10.81 -10.75
N TYR A 354 33.74 10.21 -9.82
CA TYR A 354 34.18 9.79 -8.50
C TYR A 354 33.65 8.41 -8.18
N GLN A 355 34.49 7.58 -7.58
CA GLN A 355 34.08 6.27 -7.03
C GLN A 355 33.71 6.43 -5.58
N VAL A 356 32.53 5.95 -5.22
CA VAL A 356 32.08 5.86 -3.81
C VAL A 356 32.76 4.67 -3.14
N ILE A 357 33.45 4.92 -2.04
CA ILE A 357 34.15 3.89 -1.26
C ILE A 357 33.26 3.45 -0.11
N GLU A 358 33.01 4.34 0.86
CA GLU A 358 32.27 4.06 2.11
C GLU A 358 31.76 5.36 2.75
N THR A 359 31.06 5.24 3.86
CA THR A 359 30.66 6.41 4.66
C THR A 359 31.82 6.91 5.53
N GLU A 360 31.89 8.23 5.78
CA GLU A 360 32.88 8.81 6.70
C GLU A 360 32.79 8.22 8.12
N LYS A 361 31.62 7.74 8.53
CA LYS A 361 31.40 7.06 9.82
C LYS A 361 32.09 5.71 9.84
N ASN A 362 32.02 4.93 8.77
CA ASN A 362 32.68 3.62 8.67
C ASN A 362 34.18 3.79 8.63
N LYS A 363 34.70 4.76 7.85
CA LYS A 363 36.12 5.09 7.83
C LYS A 363 36.72 5.40 9.20
N LYS A 364 35.97 6.10 10.06
CA LYS A 364 36.40 6.40 11.44
C LYS A 364 36.40 5.17 12.34
N ASN A 365 35.64 4.15 12.00
CA ASN A 365 35.53 2.90 12.76
C ASN A 365 36.42 1.78 12.20
N SER A 366 37.09 1.99 11.06
CA SER A 366 38.04 1.06 10.47
C SER A 366 39.45 1.65 10.53
N PHE A 367 40.38 0.87 11.03
CA PHE A 367 41.80 1.20 11.04
C PHE A 367 42.50 0.22 10.09
N CYS A 368 43.23 0.74 9.10
CA CYS A 368 44.03 -0.07 8.19
C CYS A 368 45.43 0.52 8.12
N GLU A 369 46.40 -0.27 8.53
CA GLU A 369 47.84 0.05 8.31
C GLU A 369 48.46 -1.00 7.40
N GLU A 370 49.20 -0.51 6.39
CA GLU A 370 50.02 -1.35 5.51
C GLU A 370 51.48 -1.34 6.01
N TYR A 371 52.04 -2.49 6.21
CA TYR A 371 53.43 -2.72 6.53
C TYR A 371 54.05 -3.59 5.43
N ASP A 372 55.36 -3.49 5.27
CA ASP A 372 56.10 -4.34 4.33
C ASP A 372 55.83 -5.83 4.60
N GLY A 373 54.94 -6.41 3.78
CA GLY A 373 54.64 -7.84 3.82
C GLY A 373 53.33 -8.25 4.49
N PHE A 374 52.57 -7.33 5.16
CA PHE A 374 51.24 -7.60 5.67
C PHE A 374 50.39 -6.32 5.85
N SER A 375 49.09 -6.46 5.75
CA SER A 375 48.12 -5.39 6.09
C SER A 375 47.33 -5.76 7.34
N LEU A 376 47.19 -4.81 8.26
CA LEU A 376 46.32 -4.93 9.44
C LEU A 376 45.07 -4.13 9.24
N ALA A 377 43.93 -4.79 9.16
CA ALA A 377 42.61 -4.13 9.11
C ALA A 377 41.84 -4.46 10.41
N VAL A 378 41.44 -3.43 11.15
CA VAL A 378 40.65 -3.56 12.36
C VAL A 378 39.32 -2.85 12.16
N ASP A 379 38.22 -3.56 12.30
CA ASP A 379 36.87 -3.02 12.31
C ASP A 379 36.39 -2.86 13.78
N LEU A 380 36.24 -1.60 14.18
CA LEU A 380 35.79 -1.22 15.53
C LEU A 380 34.26 -1.06 15.63
N SER A 381 33.50 -1.45 14.59
CA SER A 381 32.05 -1.32 14.54
C SER A 381 31.27 -2.48 15.19
N ARG A 382 31.98 -3.44 15.83
CA ARG A 382 31.38 -4.58 16.56
C ARG A 382 31.39 -4.35 18.05
#